data_6e789f0cee3a3dacc1af338e846af7a9
#
_entry.id   6e789f0cee3a3dacc1af338e846af7a9
#
_cell.length_a   1.000
_cell.length_b   1.000
_cell.length_c   1.000
_cell.angle_alpha   90.00
_cell.angle_beta   90.00
_cell.angle_gamma   90.00
#
_symmetry.space_group_name_H-M   'P 1'
#
loop_
_entity.id
_entity.type
_entity.pdbx_description
1 polymer ?
#
loop_
_entity_poly.entity_id
_entity_poly.type
_entity_poly.pdbx_seq_one_letter_code
_entity_poly.pdbx_strand_id
1 'polypeptide(L)'
;MYVSVAVMDTGIFRHMDFDTRIAGFADFVGRKKYLYDDNGHGTHVAGIIAGSGKGSNGKYRGIAPDTFLVSVKVLDKSGNNLCYPLKWYIWHLR
;
A
#
# COMPACT_ATOMS: atom_id res chain seq x y z
N MET A 1 1.92 6.80 20.72
CA MET A 1 1.68 5.44 20.18
C MET A 1 1.72 5.50 18.66
N TYR A 2 2.45 4.58 18.03
CA TYR A 2 2.51 4.51 16.57
C TYR A 2 1.56 3.44 16.08
N VAL A 3 0.77 3.79 15.09
CA VAL A 3 -0.14 2.85 14.43
C VAL A 3 0.39 2.57 13.02
N SER A 4 0.38 1.32 12.64
CA SER A 4 0.77 0.89 11.29
C SER A 4 -0.39 0.17 10.63
N VAL A 5 -0.56 0.40 9.34
CA VAL A 5 -1.56 -0.27 8.52
C VAL A 5 -0.85 -1.04 7.42
N ALA A 6 -1.16 -2.32 7.30
CA ALA A 6 -0.69 -3.14 6.20
C ALA A 6 -1.70 -3.07 5.05
N VAL A 7 -1.22 -2.69 3.87
CA VAL A 7 -2.03 -2.61 2.66
C VAL A 7 -1.64 -3.76 1.74
N MET A 8 -2.50 -4.73 1.59
CA MET A 8 -2.29 -5.90 0.75
C MET A 8 -2.94 -5.65 -0.61
N ASP A 9 -2.15 -5.19 -1.56
CA ASP A 9 -2.68 -4.69 -2.83
C ASP A 9 -1.64 -4.82 -3.95
N THR A 10 -1.66 -3.92 -4.92
CA THR A 10 -0.78 -3.95 -6.10
C THR A 10 0.61 -3.38 -5.84
N GLY A 11 0.87 -2.89 -4.66
CA GLY A 11 2.12 -2.26 -4.28
C GLY A 11 1.92 -0.83 -3.82
N ILE A 12 3.01 -0.08 -3.75
CA ILE A 12 2.97 1.34 -3.39
C ILE A 12 4.07 2.08 -4.14
N PHE A 13 3.73 3.26 -4.62
CA PHE A 13 4.67 4.19 -5.23
C PHE A 13 5.13 5.19 -4.19
N ARG A 14 6.40 5.58 -4.23
CA ARG A 14 6.94 6.56 -3.29
C ARG A 14 6.46 7.95 -3.69
N HIS A 15 5.45 8.43 -2.99
CA HIS A 15 4.82 9.73 -3.22
C HIS A 15 5.09 10.64 -2.02
N MET A 16 5.13 11.96 -2.26
CA MET A 16 5.39 12.94 -1.19
C MET A 16 4.37 12.88 -0.05
N ASP A 17 3.14 12.43 -0.34
CA ASP A 17 2.09 12.33 0.68
C ASP A 17 2.36 11.24 1.72
N PHE A 18 3.30 10.34 1.46
CA PHE A 18 3.68 9.31 2.42
C PHE A 18 4.91 9.70 3.25
N ASP A 19 5.70 10.68 2.81
CA ASP A 19 6.92 11.12 3.48
C ASP A 19 7.87 9.96 3.76
N THR A 20 8.24 9.81 5.04
CA THR A 20 9.06 8.72 5.54
C THR A 20 8.22 7.65 6.21
N ARG A 21 6.91 7.62 5.99
CA ARG A 21 5.98 6.75 6.72
C ARG A 21 5.73 5.40 6.06
N ILE A 22 6.39 5.10 4.94
CA ILE A 22 6.40 3.74 4.41
C ILE A 22 7.43 2.95 5.19
N ALA A 23 6.96 2.17 6.17
CA ALA A 23 7.81 1.45 7.11
C ALA A 23 8.30 0.11 6.58
N GLY A 24 7.61 -0.47 5.59
CA GLY A 24 7.99 -1.75 5.03
C GLY A 24 7.33 -2.03 3.70
N PHE A 25 7.95 -2.91 2.94
CA PHE A 25 7.44 -3.37 1.65
C PHE A 25 7.82 -4.83 1.44
N ALA A 26 6.87 -5.63 1.03
CA ALA A 26 7.10 -7.02 0.64
C ALA A 26 6.40 -7.28 -0.69
N ASP A 27 7.11 -7.87 -1.63
CA ASP A 27 6.61 -8.19 -2.95
C ASP A 27 6.52 -9.71 -3.14
N PHE A 28 5.31 -10.25 -3.07
CA PHE A 28 5.06 -11.68 -3.27
C PHE A 28 4.78 -12.03 -4.74
N VAL A 29 4.77 -11.05 -5.61
CA VAL A 29 4.50 -11.23 -7.04
C VAL A 29 5.81 -11.29 -7.81
N GLY A 30 6.55 -10.18 -7.85
CA GLY A 30 7.81 -10.07 -8.57
C GLY A 30 9.05 -10.29 -7.71
N ARG A 31 8.90 -10.36 -6.39
CA ARG A 31 9.98 -10.54 -5.40
C ARG A 31 11.06 -9.48 -5.49
N LYS A 32 10.67 -8.27 -5.89
CA LYS A 32 11.58 -7.13 -5.94
C LYS A 32 11.76 -6.53 -4.55
N LYS A 33 12.92 -5.90 -4.32
CA LYS A 33 13.26 -5.33 -3.03
C LYS A 33 13.11 -3.81 -2.98
N TYR A 34 12.52 -3.21 -4.00
CA TYR A 34 12.28 -1.77 -4.04
C TYR A 34 10.79 -1.51 -4.22
N LEU A 35 10.35 -0.36 -3.71
CA LEU A 35 8.95 0.06 -3.80
C LEU A 35 8.55 0.23 -5.25
N TYR A 36 7.42 -0.33 -5.61
CA TYR A 36 6.80 -0.07 -6.90
C TYR A 36 5.32 -0.43 -6.86
N ASP A 37 4.58 0.15 -7.79
CA ASP A 37 3.18 -0.15 -8.01
C ASP A 37 2.90 -0.04 -9.51
N ASP A 38 2.86 -1.16 -10.18
CA ASP A 38 2.68 -1.22 -11.64
C ASP A 38 1.21 -1.19 -12.08
N ASN A 39 0.30 -0.96 -11.15
CA ASN A 39 -1.13 -0.78 -11.42
C ASN A 39 -1.60 0.61 -10.97
N GLY A 40 -1.23 1.04 -9.79
CA GLY A 40 -1.65 2.31 -9.18
C GLY A 40 -2.74 2.17 -8.14
N HIS A 41 -3.47 1.06 -8.12
CA HIS A 41 -4.58 0.86 -7.18
C HIS A 41 -4.12 0.86 -5.73
N GLY A 42 -3.04 0.14 -5.42
CA GLY A 42 -2.50 0.07 -4.06
C GLY A 42 -2.03 1.40 -3.53
N THR A 43 -1.38 2.19 -4.39
CA THR A 43 -0.94 3.55 -4.03
C THR A 43 -2.14 4.45 -3.74
N HIS A 44 -3.19 4.35 -4.54
CA HIS A 44 -4.41 5.11 -4.32
C HIS A 44 -5.08 4.73 -3.00
N VAL A 45 -5.20 3.44 -2.71
CA VAL A 45 -5.75 2.96 -1.44
C VAL A 45 -4.91 3.46 -0.26
N ALA A 46 -3.59 3.37 -0.36
CA ALA A 46 -2.69 3.88 0.68
C ALA A 46 -2.88 5.38 0.91
N GLY A 47 -3.09 6.14 -0.15
CA GLY A 47 -3.36 7.58 -0.04
C GLY A 47 -4.67 7.88 0.66
N ILE A 48 -5.72 7.11 0.40
CA ILE A 48 -7.01 7.25 1.09
C ILE A 48 -6.85 6.96 2.58
N ILE A 49 -6.01 6.01 2.94
CA ILE A 49 -5.78 5.63 4.34
C ILE A 49 -4.90 6.66 5.03
N ALA A 50 -3.76 6.97 4.47
CA ALA A 50 -2.67 7.62 5.20
C ALA A 50 -1.95 8.76 4.44
N GLY A 51 -2.52 9.27 3.37
CA GLY A 51 -1.93 10.40 2.65
C GLY A 51 -1.89 11.64 3.52
N SER A 52 -0.75 12.33 3.57
CA SER A 52 -0.59 13.56 4.36
C SER A 52 -1.30 14.76 3.75
N GLY A 53 -1.53 14.71 2.44
CA GLY A 53 -2.08 15.83 1.70
C GLY A 53 -1.06 16.83 1.22
N LYS A 54 0.23 16.58 1.39
CA LYS A 54 1.28 17.53 0.98
C LYS A 54 1.21 17.88 -0.50
N GLY A 55 0.90 16.90 -1.35
CA GLY A 55 0.79 17.14 -2.78
C GLY A 55 -0.37 18.03 -3.18
N SER A 56 -1.33 18.28 -2.28
CA SER A 56 -2.50 19.10 -2.51
C SER A 56 -2.63 20.25 -1.51
N ASN A 57 -1.53 20.62 -0.83
CA ASN A 57 -1.51 21.65 0.22
C ASN A 57 -2.55 21.38 1.32
N GLY A 58 -2.71 20.13 1.69
CA GLY A 58 -3.61 19.69 2.75
C GLY A 58 -5.06 19.48 2.32
N LYS A 59 -5.38 19.68 1.04
CA LYS A 59 -6.75 19.57 0.55
C LYS A 59 -7.26 18.13 0.53
N TYR A 60 -6.39 17.18 0.16
CA TYR A 60 -6.77 15.76 0.04
C TYR A 60 -5.94 14.93 1.00
N ARG A 61 -6.34 14.87 2.25
CA ARG A 61 -5.71 14.04 3.26
C ARG A 61 -6.39 12.68 3.33
N GLY A 62 -5.61 11.68 3.76
CA GLY A 62 -6.16 10.39 4.13
C GLY A 62 -6.89 10.45 5.48
N ILE A 63 -7.52 9.33 5.82
CA ILE A 63 -8.28 9.20 7.08
C ILE A 63 -7.34 9.25 8.30
N ALA A 64 -6.14 8.67 8.16
CA ALA A 64 -5.14 8.59 9.22
C ALA A 64 -3.78 9.07 8.70
N PRO A 65 -3.60 10.39 8.50
CA PRO A 65 -2.42 10.93 7.80
C PRO A 65 -1.10 10.77 8.55
N ASP A 66 -1.13 10.38 9.82
CA ASP A 66 0.08 10.15 10.61
C ASP A 66 0.41 8.66 10.76
N THR A 67 -0.35 7.79 10.14
CA THR A 67 -0.16 6.35 10.22
C THR A 67 1.02 5.89 9.38
N PHE A 68 1.77 4.92 9.90
CA PHE A 68 2.80 4.23 9.12
C PHE A 68 2.16 3.18 8.24
N LEU A 69 2.77 2.96 7.08
CA LEU A 69 2.29 2.02 6.07
C LEU A 69 3.28 0.88 5.89
N VAL A 70 2.74 -0.33 5.81
CA VAL A 70 3.47 -1.50 5.33
C VAL A 70 2.75 -1.97 4.07
N SER A 71 3.43 -1.92 2.93
CA SER A 71 2.84 -2.34 1.67
C SER A 71 3.21 -3.79 1.40
N VAL A 72 2.20 -4.62 1.14
CA VAL A 72 2.39 -6.03 0.79
C VAL A 72 1.80 -6.23 -0.60
N LYS A 73 2.67 -6.35 -1.60
CA LYS A 73 2.22 -6.57 -2.97
C LYS A 73 1.85 -8.03 -3.17
N VAL A 74 0.57 -8.27 -3.33
CA VAL A 74 0.00 -9.60 -3.58
C VAL A 74 -0.77 -9.65 -4.89
N LEU A 75 -0.99 -8.50 -5.53
CA LEU A 75 -1.70 -8.39 -6.79
C LEU A 75 -0.74 -7.92 -7.88
N ASP A 76 -0.84 -8.52 -9.06
CA ASP A 76 -0.01 -8.13 -10.20
C ASP A 76 -0.52 -6.83 -10.85
N LYS A 77 0.11 -6.43 -11.95
CA LYS A 77 -0.23 -5.19 -12.65
C LYS A 77 -1.68 -5.16 -13.16
N SER A 78 -2.31 -6.30 -13.32
CA SER A 78 -3.70 -6.42 -13.75
C SER A 78 -4.67 -6.60 -12.57
N GLY A 79 -4.17 -6.59 -11.35
CA GLY A 79 -4.98 -6.75 -10.15
C GLY A 79 -5.28 -8.20 -9.80
N ASN A 80 -4.60 -9.16 -10.41
CA ASN A 80 -4.80 -10.58 -10.13
C ASN A 80 -3.95 -11.02 -8.94
N ASN A 81 -4.53 -11.80 -8.05
CA ASN A 81 -3.80 -12.38 -6.92
C ASN A 81 -3.08 -13.65 -7.37
N LEU A 82 -1.76 -13.60 -7.47
CA LEU A 82 -0.90 -14.71 -7.86
C LEU A 82 -0.32 -15.47 -6.67
N CYS A 83 -0.51 -14.97 -5.45
CA CYS A 83 0.00 -15.60 -4.23
C CYS A 83 -1.07 -16.53 -3.66
N TYR A 84 -1.02 -17.81 -4.03
CA TYR A 84 -2.06 -18.78 -3.69
C TYR A 84 -2.32 -18.93 -2.19
N PRO A 85 -1.31 -19.08 -1.31
CA PRO A 85 -1.58 -19.19 0.12
C PRO A 85 -2.28 -17.96 0.68
N LEU A 86 -1.89 -16.78 0.22
CA LEU A 86 -2.47 -15.53 0.66
C LEU A 86 -3.88 -15.34 0.12
N LYS A 87 -4.12 -15.78 -1.12
CA LYS A 87 -5.45 -15.79 -1.73
C LYS A 87 -6.42 -16.61 -0.89
N TRP A 88 -6.00 -17.80 -0.46
CA TRP A 88 -6.79 -18.65 0.41
C TRP A 88 -7.12 -17.95 1.73
N TYR A 89 -6.11 -17.34 2.35
CA TYR A 89 -6.24 -16.64 3.62
C TYR A 89 -7.23 -15.48 3.53
N ILE A 90 -7.06 -14.63 2.53
CA ILE A 90 -7.95 -13.49 2.31
C ILE A 90 -9.39 -13.96 2.09
N TRP A 91 -9.58 -15.01 1.31
CA TRP A 91 -10.91 -15.55 1.03
C TRP A 91 -11.58 -16.04 2.31
N HIS A 92 -10.84 -16.67 3.21
CA HIS A 92 -11.38 -17.23 4.44
C HIS A 92 -11.60 -16.19 5.55
N LEU A 93 -11.07 -14.98 5.39
CA LEU A 93 -11.34 -13.89 6.32
C LEU A 93 -12.70 -13.22 6.12
N ARG A 94 -13.36 -13.49 5.04
CA ARG A 94 -14.63 -12.83 4.73
C ARG A 94 -15.74 -13.31 5.65
#